data_cc8c59b62018816ca24aceb77d3936c4
#
_entry.id   cc8c59b62018816ca24aceb77d3936c4
#
_cell.length_a   1.000
_cell.length_b   1.000
_cell.length_c   1.000
_cell.angle_alpha   90.00
_cell.angle_beta   90.00
_cell.angle_gamma   90.00
#
_symmetry.space_group_name_H-M   'P 1'
#
loop_
_entity.id
_entity.type
_entity.pdbx_description
1 polymer ?
#
loop_
_entity_poly.entity_id
_entity_poly.type
_entity_poly.pdbx_seq_one_letter_code
_entity_poly.pdbx_strand_id
1 'polypeptide(L)'
;VNYDGAFHGPVRLRDALANSYNIPAVLLLEDITVPRLLEFGRALGISTWTGDSSQYGLSLTLGGGEVTPLELTSAYATFANGGNKVTPVSILKVERTNGEVLYEYTPPAAERVVDERVAYLISNILDDDAARRPAMGTPNPMEQGFPVAAKTGTTNDFRDNWTVGYTPGLAVGVWTGNTDNS
;
A
#
# COMPACT_ATOMS: atom_id res chain seq x y z
N VAL A 1 -5.34 11.12 17.48
CA VAL A 1 -5.61 9.97 18.35
C VAL A 1 -5.61 8.69 17.51
N ASN A 2 -5.40 7.53 18.14
CA ASN A 2 -5.57 6.25 17.49
C ASN A 2 -7.05 5.95 17.24
N TYR A 3 -7.37 5.00 16.38
CA TYR A 3 -8.74 4.60 16.04
C TYR A 3 -9.56 4.16 17.27
N ASP A 4 -8.91 3.47 18.21
CA ASP A 4 -9.51 3.03 19.48
C ASP A 4 -9.61 4.14 20.55
N GLY A 5 -9.19 5.36 20.22
CA GLY A 5 -9.16 6.50 21.14
C GLY A 5 -8.08 6.42 22.23
N ALA A 6 -7.26 5.37 22.26
CA ALA A 6 -6.31 5.11 23.33
C ALA A 6 -4.87 5.55 22.96
N PHE A 7 -4.07 5.76 24.01
CA PHE A 7 -2.63 5.96 23.91
C PHE A 7 -1.93 4.70 24.43
N HIS A 8 -1.09 4.07 23.60
CA HIS A 8 -0.46 2.78 23.91
C HIS A 8 0.96 2.91 24.48
N GLY A 9 1.47 4.14 24.67
CA GLY A 9 2.85 4.36 25.09
C GLY A 9 3.84 3.84 24.03
N PRO A 10 5.04 3.38 24.44
CA PRO A 10 6.01 2.80 23.51
C PRO A 10 5.49 1.50 22.89
N VAL A 11 5.45 1.43 21.56
CA VAL A 11 4.99 0.26 20.79
C VAL A 11 6.07 -0.16 19.79
N ARG A 12 6.11 -1.44 19.43
CA ARG A 12 6.98 -1.92 18.35
C ARG A 12 6.40 -1.48 17.01
N LEU A 13 7.27 -1.24 16.02
CA LEU A 13 6.83 -0.92 14.64
C LEU A 13 5.88 -1.99 14.07
N ARG A 14 6.11 -3.27 14.38
CA ARG A 14 5.23 -4.37 14.01
C ARG A 14 3.80 -4.14 14.51
N ASP A 15 3.65 -3.86 15.79
CA ASP A 15 2.34 -3.67 16.40
C ASP A 15 1.67 -2.38 15.88
N ALA A 16 2.46 -1.32 15.70
CA ALA A 16 1.95 -0.05 15.17
C ALA A 16 1.40 -0.19 13.75
N LEU A 17 2.15 -0.86 12.84
CA LEU A 17 1.72 -1.06 11.45
C LEU A 17 0.57 -2.07 11.36
N ALA A 18 0.65 -3.21 12.05
CA ALA A 18 -0.36 -4.26 12.01
C ALA A 18 -1.73 -3.78 12.55
N ASN A 19 -1.72 -2.90 13.57
CA ASN A 19 -2.94 -2.37 14.18
C ASN A 19 -3.33 -0.97 13.67
N SER A 20 -2.64 -0.43 12.65
CA SER A 20 -2.95 0.89 12.08
C SER A 20 -2.93 2.03 13.11
N TYR A 21 -1.99 2.03 14.06
CA TYR A 21 -1.89 3.11 15.03
C TYR A 21 -1.48 4.42 14.37
N ASN A 22 -2.33 5.43 14.48
CA ASN A 22 -2.14 6.72 13.82
C ASN A 22 -0.96 7.50 14.40
N ILE A 23 -0.81 7.51 15.72
CA ILE A 23 0.21 8.32 16.41
C ILE A 23 1.63 7.93 15.98
N PRO A 24 2.04 6.65 16.01
CA PRO A 24 3.36 6.26 15.52
C PRO A 24 3.58 6.59 14.04
N ALA A 25 2.55 6.47 13.19
CA ALA A 25 2.64 6.79 11.77
C ALA A 25 2.89 8.29 11.54
N VAL A 26 2.18 9.16 12.28
CA VAL A 26 2.36 10.62 12.22
C VAL A 26 3.74 11.04 12.72
N LEU A 27 4.19 10.50 13.86
CA LEU A 27 5.53 10.79 14.41
C LEU A 27 6.64 10.32 13.46
N LEU A 28 6.46 9.16 12.81
CA LEU A 28 7.41 8.68 11.81
C LEU A 28 7.45 9.62 10.60
N LEU A 29 6.30 10.10 10.10
CA LEU A 29 6.28 11.06 8.99
C LEU A 29 6.89 12.41 9.38
N GLU A 30 6.71 12.86 10.62
CA GLU A 30 7.38 14.07 11.13
C GLU A 30 8.90 13.92 11.08
N ASP A 31 9.44 12.77 11.45
CA ASP A 31 10.87 12.46 11.44
C ASP A 31 11.45 12.33 10.02
N ILE A 32 10.79 11.53 9.14
CA ILE A 32 11.26 11.34 7.76
C ILE A 32 10.92 12.49 6.83
N THR A 33 9.98 13.33 7.16
CA THR A 33 9.44 14.50 6.45
C THR A 33 8.53 14.20 5.26
N VAL A 34 7.57 15.09 5.01
CA VAL A 34 6.62 15.00 3.87
C VAL A 34 7.32 14.95 2.51
N PRO A 35 8.36 15.79 2.21
CA PRO A 35 9.07 15.69 0.93
C PRO A 35 9.60 14.30 0.62
N ARG A 36 10.19 13.62 1.61
CA ARG A 36 10.71 12.26 1.42
C ARG A 36 9.62 11.24 1.19
N LEU A 37 8.47 11.37 1.86
CA LEU A 37 7.32 10.50 1.59
C LEU A 37 6.80 10.69 0.17
N LEU A 38 6.70 11.93 -0.32
CA LEU A 38 6.28 12.23 -1.69
C LEU A 38 7.27 11.65 -2.73
N GLU A 39 8.57 11.79 -2.48
CA GLU A 39 9.63 11.21 -3.33
C GLU A 39 9.49 9.68 -3.39
N PHE A 40 9.33 9.05 -2.24
CA PHE A 40 9.16 7.60 -2.16
C PHE A 40 7.85 7.12 -2.82
N GLY A 41 6.74 7.84 -2.64
CA GLY A 41 5.48 7.55 -3.33
C GLY A 41 5.63 7.60 -4.85
N ARG A 42 6.32 8.61 -5.39
CA ARG A 42 6.61 8.69 -6.84
C ARG A 42 7.50 7.54 -7.32
N ALA A 43 8.50 7.14 -6.54
CA ALA A 43 9.32 5.98 -6.86
C ALA A 43 8.49 4.70 -6.94
N LEU A 44 7.50 4.54 -6.05
CA LEU A 44 6.53 3.43 -6.09
C LEU A 44 5.50 3.52 -7.21
N GLY A 45 5.42 4.66 -7.93
CA GLY A 45 4.51 4.86 -9.06
C GLY A 45 3.22 5.64 -8.73
N ILE A 46 3.14 6.29 -7.56
CA ILE A 46 2.02 7.18 -7.24
C ILE A 46 2.24 8.50 -7.98
N SER A 47 1.40 8.79 -8.98
CA SER A 47 1.49 9.99 -9.82
C SER A 47 0.48 11.08 -9.42
N THR A 48 -0.53 10.73 -8.63
CA THR A 48 -1.58 11.65 -8.18
C THR A 48 -1.08 12.70 -7.18
N TRP A 49 0.03 12.46 -6.49
CA TRP A 49 0.64 13.43 -5.58
C TRP A 49 1.45 14.48 -6.35
N THR A 50 0.75 15.36 -7.07
CA THR A 50 1.36 16.35 -7.99
C THR A 50 1.78 17.65 -7.31
N GLY A 51 1.25 17.95 -6.11
CA GLY A 51 1.56 19.15 -5.36
C GLY A 51 2.98 19.20 -4.81
N ASP A 52 3.41 20.37 -4.41
CA ASP A 52 4.61 20.51 -3.61
C ASP A 52 4.34 20.11 -2.14
N SER A 53 5.40 19.95 -1.36
CA SER A 53 5.29 19.50 0.03
C SER A 53 4.52 20.47 0.95
N SER A 54 4.32 21.74 0.56
CA SER A 54 3.57 22.71 1.34
C SER A 54 2.06 22.49 1.28
N GLN A 55 1.59 21.77 0.27
CA GLN A 55 0.17 21.40 0.11
C GLN A 55 -0.22 20.16 0.92
N TYR A 56 0.76 19.41 1.39
CA TYR A 56 0.55 18.19 2.16
C TYR A 56 1.02 18.38 3.60
N GLY A 57 0.20 17.95 4.56
CA GLY A 57 0.55 17.89 5.97
C GLY A 57 0.89 16.49 6.44
N LEU A 58 1.06 16.31 7.74
CA LEU A 58 1.28 15.01 8.36
C LEU A 58 0.09 14.05 8.21
N SER A 59 -1.11 14.57 7.86
CA SER A 59 -2.28 13.77 7.49
C SER A 59 -2.07 12.89 6.26
N LEU A 60 -1.04 13.19 5.43
CA LEU A 60 -0.69 12.35 4.28
C LEU A 60 -0.45 10.89 4.66
N THR A 61 0.17 10.62 5.83
CA THR A 61 0.37 9.26 6.34
C THR A 61 -0.92 8.56 6.77
N LEU A 62 -2.02 9.31 6.93
CA LEU A 62 -3.34 8.81 7.34
C LEU A 62 -4.36 8.84 6.19
N GLY A 63 -3.90 8.97 4.95
CA GLY A 63 -4.77 8.99 3.78
C GLY A 63 -5.15 10.40 3.30
N GLY A 64 -4.45 11.45 3.74
CA GLY A 64 -4.69 12.83 3.29
C GLY A 64 -4.23 13.14 1.86
N GLY A 65 -3.80 12.15 1.08
CA GLY A 65 -3.44 12.27 -0.33
C GLY A 65 -4.20 11.25 -1.18
N GLU A 66 -4.92 11.75 -2.17
CA GLU A 66 -5.69 10.90 -3.08
C GLU A 66 -4.79 9.99 -3.93
N VAL A 67 -5.20 8.74 -4.11
CA VAL A 67 -4.53 7.76 -4.97
C VAL A 67 -5.56 6.99 -5.79
N THR A 68 -5.17 6.54 -6.97
CA THR A 68 -6.04 5.61 -7.71
C THR A 68 -5.88 4.18 -7.18
N PRO A 69 -6.92 3.32 -7.28
CA PRO A 69 -6.82 1.92 -6.91
C PRO A 69 -5.68 1.18 -7.64
N LEU A 70 -5.44 1.52 -8.89
CA LEU A 70 -4.36 0.93 -9.69
C LEU A 70 -2.98 1.31 -9.14
N GLU A 71 -2.74 2.59 -8.85
CA GLU A 71 -1.45 3.05 -8.32
C GLU A 71 -1.14 2.44 -6.97
N LEU A 72 -2.12 2.45 -6.04
CA LEU A 72 -1.92 1.87 -4.72
C LEU A 72 -1.67 0.37 -4.80
N THR A 73 -2.44 -0.37 -5.59
CA THR A 73 -2.24 -1.81 -5.78
C THR A 73 -0.86 -2.10 -6.39
N SER A 74 -0.41 -1.30 -7.36
CA SER A 74 0.92 -1.43 -7.97
C SER A 74 2.05 -1.13 -6.98
N ALA A 75 1.87 -0.16 -6.08
CA ALA A 75 2.82 0.12 -5.01
C ALA A 75 2.97 -1.09 -4.07
N TYR A 76 1.86 -1.74 -3.69
CA TYR A 76 1.91 -2.97 -2.90
C TYR A 76 2.50 -4.14 -3.69
N ALA A 77 2.22 -4.26 -5.00
CA ALA A 77 2.84 -5.26 -5.86
C ALA A 77 4.37 -5.13 -5.92
N THR A 78 4.91 -3.92 -5.74
CA THR A 78 6.36 -3.68 -5.60
C THR A 78 6.93 -4.39 -4.38
N PHE A 79 6.23 -4.38 -3.23
CA PHE A 79 6.63 -5.16 -2.05
C PHE A 79 6.51 -6.66 -2.29
N ALA A 80 5.43 -7.12 -2.95
CA ALA A 80 5.25 -8.51 -3.37
C ALA A 80 6.40 -9.01 -4.26
N ASN A 81 6.94 -8.11 -5.10
CA ASN A 81 8.05 -8.36 -6.04
C ASN A 81 9.43 -8.07 -5.42
N GLY A 82 9.56 -8.20 -4.10
CA GLY A 82 10.83 -8.05 -3.38
C GLY A 82 11.47 -6.67 -3.53
N GLY A 83 10.67 -5.63 -3.75
CA GLY A 83 11.11 -4.24 -3.86
C GLY A 83 11.45 -3.78 -5.27
N ASN A 84 11.26 -4.62 -6.30
CA ASN A 84 11.36 -4.21 -7.69
C ASN A 84 10.02 -3.61 -8.15
N LYS A 85 10.07 -2.43 -8.74
CA LYS A 85 8.90 -1.69 -9.21
C LYS A 85 8.06 -2.51 -10.17
N VAL A 86 6.74 -2.49 -9.97
CA VAL A 86 5.78 -3.10 -10.87
C VAL A 86 5.04 -2.00 -11.62
N THR A 87 5.20 -1.97 -12.94
CA THR A 87 4.45 -1.04 -13.81
C THR A 87 3.31 -1.81 -14.46
N PRO A 88 2.04 -1.39 -14.27
CA PRO A 88 0.90 -2.05 -14.88
C PRO A 88 0.98 -2.04 -16.40
N VAL A 89 0.66 -3.16 -17.02
CA VAL A 89 0.60 -3.33 -18.48
C VAL A 89 -0.74 -3.95 -18.85
N SER A 90 -1.47 -3.31 -19.75
CA SER A 90 -2.80 -3.76 -20.20
C SER A 90 -2.76 -4.59 -21.47
N ILE A 91 -1.71 -4.46 -22.29
CA ILE A 91 -1.58 -5.18 -23.56
C ILE A 91 -0.23 -5.91 -23.58
N LEU A 92 -0.28 -7.23 -23.54
CA LEU A 92 0.92 -8.07 -23.61
C LEU A 92 1.30 -8.43 -25.03
N LYS A 93 0.29 -8.65 -25.91
CA LYS A 93 0.53 -9.02 -27.30
C LYS A 93 -0.65 -8.57 -28.18
N VAL A 94 -0.34 -8.13 -29.39
CA VAL A 94 -1.32 -7.90 -30.46
C VAL A 94 -0.93 -8.74 -31.63
N GLU A 95 -1.83 -9.60 -32.12
CA GLU A 95 -1.60 -10.54 -33.20
C GLU A 95 -2.74 -10.48 -34.20
N ARG A 96 -2.43 -10.55 -35.49
CA ARG A 96 -3.42 -10.68 -36.55
C ARG A 96 -3.98 -12.11 -36.61
N THR A 97 -5.13 -12.29 -37.25
CA THR A 97 -5.77 -13.59 -37.40
C THR A 97 -4.93 -14.61 -38.22
N ASN A 98 -3.96 -14.13 -38.99
CA ASN A 98 -3.01 -14.97 -39.75
C ASN A 98 -1.76 -15.36 -38.92
N GLY A 99 -1.70 -15.00 -37.64
CA GLY A 99 -0.57 -15.30 -36.75
C GLY A 99 0.56 -14.27 -36.78
N GLU A 100 0.44 -13.20 -37.56
CA GLU A 100 1.45 -12.12 -37.59
C GLU A 100 1.38 -11.30 -36.28
N VAL A 101 2.50 -11.26 -35.54
CA VAL A 101 2.63 -10.46 -34.31
C VAL A 101 2.87 -9.00 -34.67
N LEU A 102 1.98 -8.11 -34.27
CA LEU A 102 2.08 -6.67 -34.48
C LEU A 102 2.76 -5.95 -33.32
N TYR A 103 2.59 -6.49 -32.11
CA TYR A 103 3.17 -5.96 -30.89
C TYR A 103 3.35 -7.08 -29.88
N GLU A 104 4.45 -7.05 -29.16
CA GLU A 104 4.70 -7.92 -28.01
C GLU A 104 5.42 -7.11 -26.94
N TYR A 105 4.86 -7.13 -25.75
CA TYR A 105 5.44 -6.43 -24.61
C TYR A 105 6.75 -7.08 -24.21
N THR A 106 7.79 -6.27 -24.14
CA THR A 106 9.08 -6.69 -23.57
C THR A 106 9.24 -6.02 -22.21
N PRO A 107 9.30 -6.78 -21.11
CA PRO A 107 9.51 -6.20 -19.79
C PRO A 107 10.80 -5.37 -19.75
N PRO A 108 10.78 -4.15 -19.18
CA PRO A 108 12.00 -3.39 -18.96
C PRO A 108 12.89 -4.10 -17.92
N ALA A 109 14.15 -3.66 -17.84
CA ALA A 109 15.03 -4.10 -16.76
C ALA A 109 14.40 -3.81 -15.40
N ALA A 110 14.59 -4.72 -14.44
CA ALA A 110 14.06 -4.54 -13.09
C ALA A 110 14.64 -3.27 -12.44
N GLU A 111 13.74 -2.40 -11.96
CA GLU A 111 14.08 -1.18 -11.21
C GLU A 111 13.82 -1.45 -9.72
N ARG A 112 14.88 -1.53 -8.91
CA ARG A 112 14.76 -1.71 -7.47
C ARG A 112 14.54 -0.35 -6.81
N VAL A 113 13.35 -0.15 -6.23
CA VAL A 113 12.96 1.08 -5.54
C VAL A 113 12.83 0.88 -4.01
N VAL A 114 12.79 -0.38 -3.56
CA VAL A 114 12.81 -0.76 -2.14
C VAL A 114 13.88 -1.82 -1.94
N ASP A 115 14.68 -1.70 -0.87
CA ASP A 115 15.60 -2.78 -0.47
C ASP A 115 14.80 -4.06 -0.19
N GLU A 116 15.28 -5.21 -0.69
CA GLU A 116 14.56 -6.49 -0.57
C GLU A 116 14.33 -6.91 0.89
N ARG A 117 15.25 -6.57 1.77
CA ARG A 117 15.12 -6.85 3.22
C ARG A 117 14.00 -6.02 3.83
N VAL A 118 13.85 -4.76 3.38
CA VAL A 118 12.75 -3.88 3.82
C VAL A 118 11.42 -4.39 3.27
N ALA A 119 11.37 -4.78 1.99
CA ALA A 119 10.17 -5.37 1.38
C ALA A 119 9.75 -6.65 2.14
N TYR A 120 10.72 -7.52 2.49
CA TYR A 120 10.46 -8.71 3.31
C TYR A 120 9.93 -8.35 4.70
N LEU A 121 10.53 -7.38 5.41
CA LEU A 121 10.08 -6.99 6.75
C LEU A 121 8.66 -6.44 6.74
N ILE A 122 8.31 -5.59 5.77
CA ILE A 122 6.95 -5.07 5.61
C ILE A 122 5.97 -6.22 5.33
N SER A 123 6.29 -7.10 4.39
CA SER A 123 5.46 -8.27 4.07
C SER A 123 5.25 -9.18 5.29
N ASN A 124 6.30 -9.44 6.05
CA ASN A 124 6.25 -10.25 7.26
C ASN A 124 5.41 -9.62 8.38
N ILE A 125 5.39 -8.28 8.48
CA ILE A 125 4.51 -7.58 9.42
C ILE A 125 3.06 -7.67 8.96
N LEU A 126 2.82 -7.49 7.66
CA LEU A 126 1.48 -7.48 7.09
C LEU A 126 0.85 -8.88 6.93
N ASP A 127 1.62 -9.94 7.10
CA ASP A 127 1.17 -11.34 7.16
C ASP A 127 0.97 -11.85 8.61
N ASP A 128 1.30 -11.03 9.62
CA ASP A 128 1.27 -11.43 11.02
C ASP A 128 -0.13 -11.27 11.63
N ASP A 129 -0.95 -12.32 11.52
CA ASP A 129 -2.30 -12.34 12.10
C ASP A 129 -2.30 -12.19 13.62
N ALA A 130 -1.27 -12.69 14.31
CA ALA A 130 -1.15 -12.53 15.74
C ALA A 130 -0.91 -11.07 16.15
N ALA A 131 -0.08 -10.34 15.38
CA ALA A 131 0.19 -8.93 15.63
C ALA A 131 -1.03 -8.04 15.37
N ARG A 132 -1.93 -8.40 14.43
CA ARG A 132 -3.13 -7.59 14.10
C ARG A 132 -4.35 -7.87 14.96
N ARG A 133 -4.33 -8.91 15.81
CA ARG A 133 -5.47 -9.28 16.67
C ARG A 133 -6.03 -8.16 17.53
N PRO A 134 -5.24 -7.25 18.12
CA PRO A 134 -5.79 -6.16 18.91
C PRO A 134 -6.79 -5.27 18.13
N ALA A 135 -6.54 -5.00 16.86
CA ALA A 135 -7.41 -4.18 16.01
C ALA A 135 -8.50 -4.99 15.30
N MET A 136 -8.20 -6.24 14.88
CA MET A 136 -9.07 -7.01 13.98
C MET A 136 -9.84 -8.14 14.68
N GLY A 137 -9.46 -8.50 15.91
CA GLY A 137 -10.06 -9.63 16.63
C GLY A 137 -9.63 -11.00 16.11
N THR A 138 -10.37 -12.04 16.50
CA THR A 138 -10.16 -13.43 16.06
C THR A 138 -11.52 -14.14 15.98
N PRO A 139 -11.89 -14.78 14.84
CA PRO A 139 -11.18 -14.76 13.57
C PRO A 139 -11.18 -13.37 12.94
N ASN A 140 -10.17 -13.05 12.11
CA ASN A 140 -10.15 -11.80 11.38
C ASN A 140 -10.37 -12.04 9.88
N PRO A 141 -11.03 -11.10 9.16
CA PRO A 141 -11.38 -11.30 7.74
C PRO A 141 -10.17 -11.38 6.80
N MET A 142 -8.98 -10.94 7.25
CA MET A 142 -7.75 -10.98 6.46
C MET A 142 -6.96 -12.28 6.69
N GLU A 143 -7.34 -13.09 7.69
CA GLU A 143 -6.72 -14.39 7.94
C GLU A 143 -7.17 -15.39 6.86
N GLN A 144 -6.22 -15.85 6.07
CA GLN A 144 -6.44 -16.80 4.98
C GLN A 144 -5.77 -18.12 5.33
N GLY A 145 -6.14 -19.21 4.65
CA GLY A 145 -5.51 -20.52 4.83
C GLY A 145 -4.08 -20.62 4.29
N PHE A 146 -3.48 -19.51 3.86
CA PHE A 146 -2.13 -19.38 3.31
C PHE A 146 -1.58 -17.98 3.59
N PRO A 147 -0.24 -17.77 3.54
CA PRO A 147 0.38 -16.47 3.83
C PRO A 147 -0.10 -15.38 2.87
N VAL A 148 -0.63 -14.30 3.43
CA VAL A 148 -1.09 -13.10 2.70
C VAL A 148 -0.73 -11.85 3.49
N ALA A 149 0.15 -11.04 2.93
CA ALA A 149 0.37 -9.71 3.46
C ALA A 149 -0.84 -8.83 3.14
N ALA A 150 -1.52 -8.27 4.14
CA ALA A 150 -2.72 -7.48 3.94
C ALA A 150 -2.78 -6.26 4.86
N LYS A 151 -3.39 -5.18 4.34
CA LYS A 151 -3.60 -3.93 5.06
C LYS A 151 -4.94 -3.32 4.69
N THR A 152 -5.68 -2.89 5.70
CA THR A 152 -6.88 -2.06 5.54
C THR A 152 -6.56 -0.58 5.67
N GLY A 153 -7.39 0.26 5.09
CA GLY A 153 -7.43 1.70 5.29
C GLY A 153 -8.88 2.17 5.37
N THR A 154 -9.16 3.12 6.24
CA THR A 154 -10.49 3.71 6.37
C THR A 154 -10.31 5.21 6.54
N THR A 155 -10.99 5.99 5.71
CA THR A 155 -10.98 7.45 5.85
C THR A 155 -11.87 7.92 7.01
N ASN A 156 -11.71 9.19 7.39
CA ASN A 156 -12.58 9.80 8.38
C ASN A 156 -14.06 9.68 7.94
N ASP A 157 -14.94 9.50 8.93
CA ASP A 157 -16.39 9.34 8.74
C ASP A 157 -16.79 8.11 7.91
N PHE A 158 -15.86 7.13 7.71
CA PHE A 158 -16.09 5.88 6.97
C PHE A 158 -16.53 6.07 5.51
N ARG A 159 -16.16 7.17 4.87
CA ARG A 159 -16.53 7.47 3.47
C ARG A 159 -15.88 6.54 2.48
N ASP A 160 -14.63 6.16 2.76
CA ASP A 160 -13.84 5.23 1.95
C ASP A 160 -13.33 4.08 2.79
N ASN A 161 -13.40 2.89 2.22
CA ASN A 161 -12.76 1.71 2.78
C ASN A 161 -11.81 1.11 1.75
N TRP A 162 -10.60 0.83 2.19
CA TRP A 162 -9.56 0.20 1.41
C TRP A 162 -9.15 -1.13 2.03
N THR A 163 -8.90 -2.11 1.17
CA THR A 163 -8.19 -3.32 1.55
C THR A 163 -7.24 -3.68 0.43
N VAL A 164 -5.96 -3.79 0.75
CA VAL A 164 -4.95 -4.28 -0.20
C VAL A 164 -4.29 -5.50 0.41
N GLY A 165 -4.20 -6.56 -0.39
CA GLY A 165 -3.52 -7.79 -0.01
C GLY A 165 -2.64 -8.30 -1.14
N TYR A 166 -1.57 -9.02 -0.79
CA TYR A 166 -0.69 -9.60 -1.81
C TYR A 166 0.01 -10.88 -1.33
N THR A 167 0.33 -11.70 -2.30
CA THR A 167 1.27 -12.81 -2.25
C THR A 167 2.39 -12.54 -3.27
N PRO A 168 3.45 -13.35 -3.35
CA PRO A 168 4.49 -13.16 -4.38
C PRO A 168 3.98 -13.16 -5.82
N GLY A 169 2.83 -13.79 -6.10
CA GLY A 169 2.29 -13.93 -7.47
C GLY A 169 1.02 -13.12 -7.75
N LEU A 170 0.45 -12.43 -6.75
CA LEU A 170 -0.81 -11.72 -6.91
C LEU A 170 -0.89 -10.54 -5.94
N ALA A 171 -1.29 -9.37 -6.44
CA ALA A 171 -1.70 -8.24 -5.61
C ALA A 171 -3.16 -7.86 -5.95
N VAL A 172 -3.96 -7.62 -4.92
CA VAL A 172 -5.37 -7.25 -5.04
C VAL A 172 -5.62 -6.01 -4.21
N GLY A 173 -6.18 -4.98 -4.82
CA GLY A 173 -6.66 -3.78 -4.16
C GLY A 173 -8.16 -3.64 -4.32
N VAL A 174 -8.86 -3.38 -3.23
CA VAL A 174 -10.30 -3.14 -3.21
C VAL A 174 -10.54 -1.78 -2.56
N TRP A 175 -11.30 -0.95 -3.26
CA TRP A 175 -11.83 0.31 -2.75
C TRP A 175 -13.35 0.27 -2.77
N THR A 176 -13.96 0.76 -1.70
CA THR A 176 -15.40 0.94 -1.62
C THR A 176 -15.68 2.34 -1.08
N GLY A 177 -16.51 3.09 -1.78
CA GLY A 177 -16.87 4.46 -1.45
C GLY A 177 -17.79 5.05 -2.51
N ASN A 178 -18.23 6.27 -2.31
CA ASN A 178 -19.06 6.99 -3.25
C ASN A 178 -18.21 7.96 -4.08
N THR A 179 -18.53 8.10 -5.37
CA THR A 179 -17.78 8.97 -6.30
C THR A 179 -17.89 10.46 -5.96
N ASP A 180 -18.91 10.85 -5.21
CA ASP A 180 -19.14 12.22 -4.71
C ASP A 180 -18.59 12.45 -3.29
N ASN A 181 -17.86 11.47 -2.74
CA ASN A 181 -17.26 11.50 -1.42
C ASN A 181 -18.28 11.72 -0.26
N SER A 182 -19.53 11.26 -0.46
CA SER A 182 -20.62 11.32 0.55
C SER A 182 -20.57 10.12 1.50
#